data_88ac435b89ad5e1b803c1b605a28e03e
#
_entry.id   88ac435b89ad5e1b803c1b605a28e03e
#
_cell.length_a   1.000
_cell.length_b   1.000
_cell.length_c   1.000
_cell.angle_alpha   90.00
_cell.angle_beta   90.00
_cell.angle_gamma   90.00
#
_symmetry.space_group_name_H-M   'P 1'
#
loop_
_entity.id
_entity.type
_entity.pdbx_description
1 polymer ?
#
loop_
_entity_poly.entity_id
_entity_poly.type
_entity_poly.pdbx_seq_one_letter_code
_entity_poly.pdbx_strand_id
1 'polypeptide(L)'
;MLDEIYCNYKSCLFYQGKITCTELLEDYRKFCEHSMEHDDLDSQEGVSFSDSRYFQVAINHLPTILELLEKYADEYHGAPDLRDFCVSNYVHAIRRLSRTENDTFVNDVVWRSLRDVLKYITGDEINTLVLMQIMVSRDEGTAMHSAMVEQIARRILNVVMKKRPELLIGTFGYENVVEVLENQETILDYVSQSAQLLDIGMIRLASIVNKQSRQLTQREKNGILSHPCEGAKFVEEIPALRKYRDAVLGHHKSWDGKIGYPADFDNTRSNVRFLIEILHISDCLDAATDFVGRSYKNAKKLEQVAEEFSWGKGSVYCPELVELLEEDKELQADLRYLLGAGRIRTCYSIYGKAVDQNEIEESRLFTDIENWEASSRKQSDEEGDTILDFLHKSGNESRQLLGALARNSLIILYVDMMSGEYKVYYRGNQRLLDKKIPDGYYGDFLKEYLAPNCEPGDWEKVRLKIRLSELFPHISGAGGQL
;
A
#
# COMPACT_ATOMS: atom_id res chain seq x y z
N MET A 1 -0.40 -32.63 1.38
CA MET A 1 -0.72 -33.95 1.97
C MET A 1 0.50 -34.63 2.61
N LEU A 2 1.60 -34.96 1.87
CA LEU A 2 2.79 -35.59 2.47
C LEU A 2 3.42 -34.70 3.55
N ASP A 3 3.46 -33.40 3.33
CA ASP A 3 4.04 -32.39 4.21
C ASP A 3 3.27 -32.26 5.53
N GLU A 4 1.95 -32.25 5.43
CA GLU A 4 1.05 -32.21 6.57
C GLU A 4 1.15 -33.53 7.39
N ILE A 5 1.28 -34.67 6.71
CA ILE A 5 1.51 -35.95 7.37
C ILE A 5 2.85 -35.95 8.12
N TYR A 6 3.91 -35.40 7.52
CA TYR A 6 5.23 -35.32 8.16
C TYR A 6 5.19 -34.46 9.42
N CYS A 7 4.66 -33.24 9.35
CA CYS A 7 4.55 -32.34 10.51
C CYS A 7 3.67 -32.94 11.61
N ASN A 8 2.53 -33.54 11.25
CA ASN A 8 1.65 -34.22 12.19
C ASN A 8 2.34 -35.44 12.87
N TYR A 9 3.09 -36.20 12.10
CA TYR A 9 3.88 -37.33 12.65
C TYR A 9 4.92 -36.85 13.66
N LYS A 10 5.69 -35.80 13.35
CA LYS A 10 6.68 -35.21 14.26
C LYS A 10 6.04 -34.65 15.53
N SER A 11 4.92 -33.93 15.39
CA SER A 11 4.14 -33.50 16.55
C SER A 11 3.65 -34.66 17.42
N CYS A 12 3.20 -35.77 16.82
CA CYS A 12 2.82 -36.95 17.56
C CYS A 12 3.98 -37.55 18.34
N LEU A 13 5.18 -37.61 17.75
CA LEU A 13 6.38 -38.10 18.44
C LEU A 13 6.76 -37.22 19.64
N PHE A 14 6.67 -35.93 19.47
CA PHE A 14 6.91 -34.94 20.52
C PHE A 14 5.92 -35.12 21.70
N TYR A 15 4.62 -35.15 21.42
CA TYR A 15 3.61 -35.34 22.45
C TYR A 15 3.67 -36.69 23.14
N GLN A 16 4.31 -37.69 22.51
CA GLN A 16 4.63 -39.01 23.14
C GLN A 16 5.93 -38.97 23.91
N GLY A 17 6.63 -37.84 23.98
CA GLY A 17 7.95 -37.72 24.64
C GLY A 17 9.08 -38.52 23.96
N LYS A 18 8.93 -38.81 22.64
CA LYS A 18 9.93 -39.57 21.86
C LYS A 18 10.98 -38.66 21.21
N ILE A 19 10.69 -37.39 21.05
CA ILE A 19 11.60 -36.35 20.60
C ILE A 19 11.46 -35.13 21.50
N THR A 20 12.49 -34.30 21.60
CA THR A 20 12.52 -33.05 22.34
C THR A 20 11.87 -31.90 21.54
N CYS A 21 11.57 -30.78 22.21
CA CYS A 21 11.12 -29.57 21.55
C CYS A 21 12.16 -29.05 20.52
N THR A 22 13.44 -29.08 20.90
CA THR A 22 14.55 -28.71 20.01
C THR A 22 14.55 -29.55 18.72
N GLU A 23 14.45 -30.87 18.84
CA GLU A 23 14.40 -31.76 17.68
C GLU A 23 13.14 -31.47 16.80
N LEU A 24 12.00 -31.22 17.43
CA LEU A 24 10.77 -30.90 16.70
C LEU A 24 10.92 -29.59 15.90
N LEU A 25 11.43 -28.52 16.53
CA LEU A 25 11.58 -27.19 15.90
C LEU A 25 12.65 -27.20 14.79
N GLU A 26 13.77 -27.91 15.01
CA GLU A 26 14.77 -28.08 13.96
C GLU A 26 14.26 -28.91 12.78
N ASP A 27 13.50 -29.97 13.03
CA ASP A 27 12.85 -30.74 11.96
C ASP A 27 11.83 -29.91 11.16
N TYR A 28 11.04 -29.07 11.83
CA TYR A 28 10.11 -28.16 11.18
C TYR A 28 10.84 -27.11 10.36
N ARG A 29 11.91 -26.53 10.89
CA ARG A 29 12.75 -25.56 10.16
C ARG A 29 13.31 -26.19 8.88
N LYS A 30 13.98 -27.33 8.99
CA LYS A 30 14.55 -28.06 7.84
C LYS A 30 13.48 -28.41 6.80
N PHE A 31 12.31 -28.81 7.26
CA PHE A 31 11.17 -29.09 6.39
C PHE A 31 10.72 -27.84 5.63
N CYS A 32 10.57 -26.70 6.31
CA CYS A 32 10.18 -25.44 5.67
C CYS A 32 11.25 -24.96 4.68
N GLU A 33 12.53 -24.96 5.08
CA GLU A 33 13.66 -24.60 4.21
C GLU A 33 13.66 -25.46 2.93
N HIS A 34 13.62 -26.79 3.07
CA HIS A 34 13.61 -27.70 1.93
C HIS A 34 12.38 -27.48 1.03
N SER A 35 11.20 -27.25 1.63
CA SER A 35 9.97 -27.04 0.88
C SER A 35 9.94 -25.73 0.13
N MET A 36 10.58 -24.69 0.67
CA MET A 36 10.67 -23.37 0.06
C MET A 36 11.76 -23.29 -1.02
N GLU A 37 12.89 -23.98 -0.83
CA GLU A 37 13.97 -24.06 -1.82
C GLU A 37 13.61 -24.85 -3.08
N HIS A 38 12.72 -25.84 -2.96
CA HIS A 38 12.33 -26.76 -4.03
C HIS A 38 10.90 -26.46 -4.54
N ASP A 39 10.55 -25.19 -4.61
CA ASP A 39 9.25 -24.75 -5.17
C ASP A 39 9.34 -24.72 -6.70
N ASP A 40 8.97 -25.85 -7.33
CA ASP A 40 9.02 -26.03 -8.79
C ASP A 40 7.96 -25.20 -9.57
N LEU A 41 7.17 -24.37 -8.87
CA LEU A 41 6.10 -23.58 -9.50
C LEU A 41 6.59 -22.42 -10.36
N ASP A 42 7.83 -21.96 -10.13
CA ASP A 42 8.45 -20.96 -11.00
C ASP A 42 8.67 -21.45 -12.44
N SER A 43 8.50 -22.77 -12.68
CA SER A 43 8.62 -23.42 -13.98
C SER A 43 7.30 -23.84 -14.63
N GLN A 44 6.13 -23.65 -13.96
CA GLN A 44 4.82 -24.07 -14.50
C GLN A 44 4.00 -22.87 -14.95
N GLU A 45 3.79 -22.74 -16.26
CA GLU A 45 2.89 -21.72 -16.81
C GLU A 45 1.45 -21.87 -16.27
N GLY A 46 0.88 -20.77 -15.80
CA GLY A 46 -0.55 -20.68 -15.46
C GLY A 46 -0.93 -21.12 -14.05
N VAL A 47 0.02 -21.42 -13.17
CA VAL A 47 -0.25 -21.75 -11.76
C VAL A 47 -0.10 -20.51 -10.90
N SER A 48 -1.10 -20.23 -10.05
CA SER A 48 -1.06 -19.14 -9.08
C SER A 48 -0.02 -19.38 -8.00
N PHE A 49 0.70 -18.32 -7.58
CA PHE A 49 1.65 -18.44 -6.48
C PHE A 49 0.96 -18.82 -5.15
N SER A 50 -0.30 -18.42 -4.95
CA SER A 50 -1.11 -18.85 -3.80
C SER A 50 -1.30 -20.38 -3.73
N ASP A 51 -1.16 -21.09 -4.85
CA ASP A 51 -1.18 -22.55 -4.89
C ASP A 51 0.21 -23.18 -4.70
N SER A 52 1.26 -22.37 -4.65
CA SER A 52 2.63 -22.81 -4.50
C SER A 52 2.88 -23.49 -3.15
N ARG A 53 3.82 -24.42 -3.15
CA ARG A 53 4.27 -25.07 -1.91
C ARG A 53 4.90 -24.07 -0.96
N TYR A 54 5.64 -23.09 -1.48
CA TYR A 54 6.21 -22.00 -0.70
C TYR A 54 5.14 -21.23 0.07
N PHE A 55 4.13 -20.76 -0.63
CA PHE A 55 3.05 -20.00 -0.01
C PHE A 55 2.27 -20.83 1.01
N GLN A 56 1.94 -22.08 0.66
CA GLN A 56 1.22 -22.98 1.57
C GLN A 56 2.02 -23.29 2.85
N VAL A 57 3.33 -23.47 2.74
CA VAL A 57 4.22 -23.65 3.91
C VAL A 57 4.25 -22.35 4.74
N ALA A 58 4.38 -21.20 4.09
CA ALA A 58 4.46 -19.93 4.78
C ALA A 58 3.19 -19.62 5.61
N ILE A 59 2.01 -19.87 5.06
CA ILE A 59 0.75 -19.53 5.75
C ILE A 59 0.32 -20.58 6.79
N ASN A 60 0.72 -21.84 6.67
CA ASN A 60 0.25 -22.91 7.53
C ASN A 60 1.29 -23.35 8.57
N HIS A 61 2.58 -23.39 8.21
CA HIS A 61 3.61 -23.97 9.07
C HIS A 61 4.43 -22.92 9.83
N LEU A 62 4.74 -21.75 9.25
CA LEU A 62 5.50 -20.71 9.96
C LEU A 62 4.77 -20.17 11.20
N PRO A 63 3.44 -19.90 11.16
CA PRO A 63 2.71 -19.54 12.37
C PRO A 63 2.75 -20.64 13.45
N THR A 64 2.68 -21.92 13.05
CA THR A 64 2.77 -23.04 13.99
C THR A 64 4.14 -23.11 14.68
N ILE A 65 5.23 -22.86 13.94
CA ILE A 65 6.58 -22.78 14.52
C ILE A 65 6.65 -21.66 15.56
N LEU A 66 6.10 -20.48 15.24
CA LEU A 66 6.07 -19.35 16.16
C LEU A 66 5.26 -19.65 17.44
N GLU A 67 4.15 -20.37 17.33
CA GLU A 67 3.37 -20.84 18.48
C GLU A 67 4.15 -21.79 19.36
N LEU A 68 4.86 -22.76 18.77
CA LEU A 68 5.72 -23.69 19.49
C LEU A 68 6.90 -22.97 20.17
N LEU A 69 7.51 -22.00 19.47
CA LEU A 69 8.58 -21.18 20.03
C LEU A 69 8.14 -20.41 21.28
N GLU A 70 6.95 -19.81 21.25
CA GLU A 70 6.42 -19.08 22.41
C GLU A 70 6.15 -20.03 23.57
N LYS A 71 5.58 -21.20 23.28
CA LYS A 71 5.21 -22.18 24.30
C LYS A 71 6.42 -22.84 24.98
N TYR A 72 7.52 -22.98 24.25
CA TYR A 72 8.73 -23.71 24.69
C TYR A 72 10.00 -22.85 24.60
N ALA A 73 9.84 -21.52 24.76
CA ALA A 73 10.94 -20.54 24.59
C ALA A 73 12.17 -20.85 25.50
N ASP A 74 11.93 -21.35 26.70
CA ASP A 74 12.98 -21.66 27.67
C ASP A 74 13.79 -22.92 27.30
N GLU A 75 13.29 -23.76 26.42
CA GLU A 75 13.91 -25.05 26.02
C GLU A 75 14.70 -24.94 24.71
N TYR A 76 14.53 -23.84 23.93
CA TYR A 76 15.14 -23.69 22.62
C TYR A 76 16.05 -22.46 22.52
N HIS A 77 17.37 -22.68 22.50
CA HIS A 77 18.35 -21.58 22.49
C HIS A 77 18.46 -20.82 21.16
N GLY A 78 17.96 -21.38 20.05
CA GLY A 78 17.93 -20.75 18.71
C GLY A 78 16.66 -19.95 18.42
N ALA A 79 15.86 -19.63 19.44
CA ALA A 79 14.55 -18.99 19.28
C ALA A 79 14.56 -17.65 18.52
N PRO A 80 15.51 -16.70 18.71
CA PRO A 80 15.56 -15.47 17.93
C PRO A 80 15.74 -15.73 16.43
N ASP A 81 16.75 -16.52 16.06
CA ASP A 81 17.05 -16.82 14.65
C ASP A 81 15.90 -17.54 13.94
N LEU A 82 15.23 -18.46 14.65
CA LEU A 82 14.08 -19.16 14.08
C LEU A 82 12.85 -18.26 13.96
N ARG A 83 12.66 -17.32 14.89
CA ARG A 83 11.60 -16.30 14.80
C ARG A 83 11.83 -15.40 13.59
N ASP A 84 13.05 -14.89 13.41
CA ASP A 84 13.42 -14.05 12.27
C ASP A 84 13.26 -14.79 10.94
N PHE A 85 13.64 -16.07 10.89
CA PHE A 85 13.40 -16.94 9.76
C PHE A 85 11.90 -17.03 9.42
N CYS A 86 11.05 -17.30 10.41
CA CYS A 86 9.61 -17.43 10.19
C CYS A 86 8.98 -16.12 9.68
N VAL A 87 9.28 -15.00 10.33
CA VAL A 87 8.71 -13.69 9.97
C VAL A 87 9.18 -13.25 8.59
N SER A 88 10.47 -13.35 8.29
CA SER A 88 11.04 -12.94 7.01
C SER A 88 10.47 -13.75 5.85
N ASN A 89 10.39 -15.07 5.98
CA ASN A 89 9.83 -15.92 4.93
C ASN A 89 8.33 -15.74 4.77
N TYR A 90 7.59 -15.48 5.87
CA TYR A 90 6.18 -15.16 5.79
C TYR A 90 5.94 -13.85 5.01
N VAL A 91 6.65 -12.77 5.37
CA VAL A 91 6.55 -11.49 4.67
C VAL A 91 6.92 -11.65 3.20
N HIS A 92 8.01 -12.38 2.92
CA HIS A 92 8.43 -12.66 1.55
C HIS A 92 7.35 -13.40 0.75
N ALA A 93 6.71 -14.42 1.32
CA ALA A 93 5.63 -15.15 0.68
C ALA A 93 4.44 -14.23 0.30
N ILE A 94 4.01 -13.35 1.23
CA ILE A 94 2.90 -12.43 0.95
C ILE A 94 3.28 -11.41 -0.14
N ARG A 95 4.53 -10.95 -0.16
CA ARG A 95 5.04 -10.00 -1.17
C ARG A 95 5.11 -10.61 -2.57
N ARG A 96 5.29 -11.93 -2.69
CA ARG A 96 5.32 -12.65 -3.97
C ARG A 96 3.93 -12.89 -4.56
N LEU A 97 2.85 -12.75 -3.79
CA LEU A 97 1.50 -12.86 -4.33
C LEU A 97 1.29 -11.82 -5.43
N SER A 98 0.88 -12.29 -6.60
CA SER A 98 0.62 -11.41 -7.73
C SER A 98 -0.60 -10.51 -7.48
N ARG A 99 -0.68 -9.42 -8.23
CA ARG A 99 -1.86 -8.52 -8.17
C ARG A 99 -3.13 -9.19 -8.70
N THR A 100 -3.01 -10.20 -9.55
CA THR A 100 -4.13 -10.99 -10.03
C THR A 100 -4.69 -11.90 -8.94
N GLU A 101 -3.91 -12.22 -7.93
CA GLU A 101 -4.31 -12.99 -6.74
C GLU A 101 -4.85 -12.12 -5.60
N ASN A 102 -5.18 -10.86 -5.86
CA ASN A 102 -5.78 -9.95 -4.91
C ASN A 102 -7.31 -10.08 -4.93
N ASP A 103 -7.80 -11.20 -4.46
CA ASP A 103 -9.22 -11.49 -4.29
C ASP A 103 -9.57 -11.70 -2.81
N THR A 104 -10.87 -11.76 -2.52
CA THR A 104 -11.36 -11.86 -1.14
C THR A 104 -10.91 -13.16 -0.46
N PHE A 105 -10.76 -14.26 -1.19
CA PHE A 105 -10.36 -15.54 -0.60
C PHE A 105 -8.88 -15.50 -0.17
N VAL A 106 -7.99 -15.12 -1.07
CA VAL A 106 -6.55 -14.98 -0.77
C VAL A 106 -6.34 -13.96 0.34
N ASN A 107 -7.01 -12.81 0.29
CA ASN A 107 -6.90 -11.78 1.30
C ASN A 107 -7.41 -12.23 2.68
N ASP A 108 -8.46 -13.05 2.76
CA ASP A 108 -8.91 -13.65 4.02
C ASP A 108 -7.91 -14.66 4.59
N VAL A 109 -7.22 -15.43 3.74
CA VAL A 109 -6.14 -16.33 4.16
C VAL A 109 -4.96 -15.54 4.70
N VAL A 110 -4.51 -14.51 3.97
CA VAL A 110 -3.44 -13.61 4.41
C VAL A 110 -3.81 -12.95 5.75
N TRP A 111 -5.01 -12.42 5.88
CA TRP A 111 -5.47 -11.74 7.10
C TRP A 111 -5.42 -12.64 8.34
N ARG A 112 -5.85 -13.89 8.21
CA ARG A 112 -5.84 -14.85 9.34
C ARG A 112 -4.43 -15.25 9.72
N SER A 113 -3.61 -15.66 8.75
CA SER A 113 -2.23 -16.10 9.01
C SER A 113 -1.35 -14.94 9.50
N LEU A 114 -1.58 -13.73 9.01
CA LEU A 114 -0.86 -12.52 9.44
C LEU A 114 -1.09 -12.24 10.94
N ARG A 115 -2.32 -12.33 11.43
CA ARG A 115 -2.63 -12.23 12.85
C ARG A 115 -1.85 -13.27 13.68
N ASP A 116 -1.81 -14.52 13.17
CA ASP A 116 -1.15 -15.61 13.86
C ASP A 116 0.38 -15.49 13.87
N VAL A 117 0.97 -14.75 12.93
CA VAL A 117 2.39 -14.40 12.93
C VAL A 117 2.68 -13.20 13.86
N LEU A 118 1.91 -12.12 13.73
CA LEU A 118 2.21 -10.86 14.42
C LEU A 118 2.06 -10.92 15.94
N LYS A 119 1.19 -11.80 16.47
CA LYS A 119 1.04 -11.96 17.93
C LYS A 119 2.31 -12.42 18.63
N TYR A 120 3.26 -13.01 17.90
CA TYR A 120 4.55 -13.46 18.41
C TYR A 120 5.70 -12.48 18.17
N ILE A 121 5.44 -11.35 17.51
CA ILE A 121 6.41 -10.28 17.30
C ILE A 121 6.31 -9.29 18.46
N THR A 122 7.41 -9.09 19.17
CA THR A 122 7.50 -8.07 20.23
C THR A 122 7.84 -6.71 19.63
N GLY A 123 7.17 -5.66 20.12
CA GLY A 123 7.36 -4.28 19.66
C GLY A 123 6.32 -3.84 18.62
N ASP A 124 5.72 -2.69 18.89
CA ASP A 124 4.68 -2.12 18.05
C ASP A 124 5.24 -1.57 16.72
N GLU A 125 6.40 -0.94 16.73
CA GLU A 125 7.05 -0.42 15.53
C GLU A 125 7.34 -1.53 14.50
N ILE A 126 7.86 -2.67 14.94
CA ILE A 126 8.15 -3.81 14.06
C ILE A 126 6.86 -4.38 13.49
N ASN A 127 5.83 -4.55 14.34
CA ASN A 127 4.53 -5.02 13.90
C ASN A 127 3.92 -4.07 12.85
N THR A 128 3.96 -2.76 13.10
CA THR A 128 3.45 -1.75 12.16
C THR A 128 4.25 -1.77 10.85
N LEU A 129 5.58 -1.89 10.93
CA LEU A 129 6.43 -1.98 9.74
C LEU A 129 6.06 -3.19 8.87
N VAL A 130 5.88 -4.36 9.47
CA VAL A 130 5.44 -5.58 8.75
C VAL A 130 4.07 -5.36 8.11
N LEU A 131 3.11 -4.81 8.85
CA LEU A 131 1.78 -4.52 8.33
C LEU A 131 1.81 -3.55 7.16
N MET A 132 2.62 -2.50 7.23
CA MET A 132 2.76 -1.54 6.13
C MET A 132 3.43 -2.16 4.90
N GLN A 133 4.40 -3.06 5.06
CA GLN A 133 4.96 -3.80 3.93
C GLN A 133 3.90 -4.67 3.24
N ILE A 134 3.07 -5.36 4.00
CA ILE A 134 1.94 -6.15 3.48
C ILE A 134 0.91 -5.22 2.79
N MET A 135 0.57 -4.09 3.41
CA MET A 135 -0.36 -3.12 2.83
C MET A 135 0.15 -2.59 1.48
N VAL A 136 1.43 -2.22 1.39
CA VAL A 136 2.04 -1.77 0.12
C VAL A 136 1.93 -2.85 -0.95
N SER A 137 2.12 -4.11 -0.62
CA SER A 137 2.04 -5.21 -1.59
C SER A 137 0.60 -5.52 -2.02
N ARG A 138 -0.39 -5.35 -1.13
CA ARG A 138 -1.80 -5.72 -1.39
C ARG A 138 -2.66 -4.55 -1.87
N ASP A 139 -2.46 -3.35 -1.33
CA ASP A 139 -3.17 -2.13 -1.69
C ASP A 139 -2.29 -0.89 -1.48
N GLU A 140 -1.47 -0.58 -2.47
CA GLU A 140 -0.57 0.57 -2.47
C GLU A 140 -1.32 1.90 -2.31
N GLY A 141 -2.57 1.97 -2.75
CA GLY A 141 -3.41 3.17 -2.60
C GLY A 141 -3.74 3.44 -1.13
N THR A 142 -4.13 2.41 -0.38
CA THR A 142 -4.38 2.52 1.05
C THR A 142 -3.07 2.78 1.82
N ALA A 143 -1.96 2.14 1.44
CA ALA A 143 -0.64 2.43 2.04
C ALA A 143 -0.23 3.89 1.84
N MET A 144 -0.46 4.45 0.64
CA MET A 144 -0.19 5.85 0.33
C MET A 144 -1.07 6.79 1.17
N HIS A 145 -2.37 6.48 1.29
CA HIS A 145 -3.30 7.21 2.13
C HIS A 145 -2.83 7.24 3.59
N SER A 146 -2.51 6.08 4.18
CA SER A 146 -1.99 5.98 5.55
C SER A 146 -0.72 6.82 5.76
N ALA A 147 0.22 6.79 4.81
CA ALA A 147 1.44 7.58 4.87
C ALA A 147 1.17 9.10 4.77
N MET A 148 0.17 9.52 4.01
CA MET A 148 -0.25 10.92 3.95
C MET A 148 -0.94 11.36 5.24
N VAL A 149 -1.86 10.54 5.76
CA VAL A 149 -2.54 10.80 7.05
C VAL A 149 -1.52 10.95 8.17
N GLU A 150 -0.48 10.11 8.23
CA GLU A 150 0.60 10.22 9.20
C GLU A 150 1.30 11.59 9.12
N GLN A 151 1.72 12.01 7.92
CA GLN A 151 2.43 13.28 7.75
C GLN A 151 1.56 14.49 8.14
N ILE A 152 0.28 14.47 7.75
CA ILE A 152 -0.69 15.53 8.09
C ILE A 152 -0.92 15.55 9.61
N ALA A 153 -1.21 14.41 10.22
CA ALA A 153 -1.49 14.30 11.64
C ALA A 153 -0.31 14.74 12.51
N ARG A 154 0.91 14.31 12.15
CA ARG A 154 2.15 14.76 12.83
C ARG A 154 2.31 16.27 12.72
N ARG A 155 2.02 16.86 11.56
CA ARG A 155 2.15 18.31 11.38
C ARG A 155 1.15 19.07 12.23
N ILE A 156 -0.11 18.66 12.26
CA ILE A 156 -1.15 19.24 13.11
C ILE A 156 -0.76 19.09 14.58
N LEU A 157 -0.40 17.90 15.01
CA LEU A 157 -0.02 17.60 16.39
C LEU A 157 1.18 18.46 16.87
N ASN A 158 2.22 18.60 16.05
CA ASN A 158 3.37 19.47 16.37
C ASN A 158 2.96 20.92 16.59
N VAL A 159 2.01 21.44 15.81
CA VAL A 159 1.48 22.80 16.00
C VAL A 159 0.64 22.89 17.26
N VAL A 160 -0.18 21.88 17.57
CA VAL A 160 -0.93 21.77 18.83
C VAL A 160 0.03 21.77 20.02
N MET A 161 1.05 20.92 20.05
CA MET A 161 2.03 20.85 21.11
C MET A 161 2.76 22.18 21.33
N LYS A 162 3.05 22.90 20.25
CA LYS A 162 3.74 24.20 20.32
C LYS A 162 2.84 25.35 20.79
N LYS A 163 1.56 25.40 20.37
CA LYS A 163 0.68 26.55 20.55
C LYS A 163 -0.46 26.32 21.55
N ARG A 164 -0.94 25.11 21.66
CA ARG A 164 -2.14 24.74 22.44
C ARG A 164 -1.94 23.38 23.16
N PRO A 165 -0.81 23.16 23.88
CA PRO A 165 -0.54 21.87 24.55
C PRO A 165 -1.61 21.48 25.57
N GLU A 166 -2.35 22.44 26.12
CA GLU A 166 -3.45 22.20 27.04
C GLU A 166 -4.58 21.35 26.46
N LEU A 167 -4.72 21.32 25.12
CA LEU A 167 -5.72 20.47 24.43
C LEU A 167 -5.41 18.97 24.53
N LEU A 168 -4.17 18.63 24.88
CA LEU A 168 -3.72 17.25 25.05
C LEU A 168 -3.83 16.75 26.51
N ILE A 169 -4.27 17.62 27.44
CA ILE A 169 -4.53 17.20 28.83
C ILE A 169 -5.66 16.14 28.82
N GLY A 170 -5.46 15.08 29.58
CA GLY A 170 -6.33 13.89 29.61
C GLY A 170 -5.88 12.78 28.68
N THR A 171 -5.05 13.06 27.66
CA THR A 171 -4.47 12.03 26.80
C THR A 171 -3.60 11.10 27.65
N PHE A 172 -3.82 9.80 27.55
CA PHE A 172 -3.16 8.77 28.37
C PHE A 172 -3.30 8.98 29.89
N GLY A 173 -4.15 9.92 30.33
CA GLY A 173 -4.31 10.29 31.73
C GLY A 173 -3.38 11.41 32.21
N TYR A 174 -2.65 12.10 31.32
CA TYR A 174 -1.85 13.27 31.70
C TYR A 174 -2.70 14.38 32.28
N GLU A 175 -2.32 14.86 33.47
CA GLU A 175 -3.14 15.79 34.25
C GLU A 175 -2.83 17.28 33.94
N ASN A 176 -1.68 17.56 33.33
CA ASN A 176 -1.22 18.93 33.10
C ASN A 176 -0.29 19.04 31.87
N VAL A 177 -0.02 20.29 31.44
CA VAL A 177 0.81 20.60 30.28
C VAL A 177 2.24 20.12 30.43
N VAL A 178 2.80 20.09 31.65
CA VAL A 178 4.18 19.65 31.86
C VAL A 178 4.32 18.18 31.51
N GLU A 179 3.41 17.33 32.02
CA GLU A 179 3.37 15.91 31.67
C GLU A 179 3.19 15.66 30.18
N VAL A 180 2.33 16.44 29.50
CA VAL A 180 2.15 16.39 28.05
C VAL A 180 3.46 16.66 27.33
N LEU A 181 4.19 17.73 27.71
CA LEU A 181 5.43 18.13 27.05
C LEU A 181 6.61 17.19 27.37
N GLU A 182 6.66 16.62 28.56
CA GLU A 182 7.65 15.60 28.92
C GLU A 182 7.45 14.29 28.14
N ASN A 183 6.22 14.01 27.70
CA ASN A 183 5.86 12.80 26.94
C ASN A 183 5.52 13.06 25.47
N GLN A 184 5.97 14.19 24.91
CA GLN A 184 5.63 14.59 23.54
C GLN A 184 6.04 13.54 22.49
N GLU A 185 7.18 12.88 22.63
CA GLU A 185 7.62 11.82 21.71
C GLU A 185 6.68 10.63 21.76
N THR A 186 6.23 10.20 22.93
CA THR A 186 5.26 9.11 23.10
C THR A 186 3.93 9.44 22.40
N ILE A 187 3.46 10.68 22.49
CA ILE A 187 2.23 11.12 21.82
C ILE A 187 2.44 11.16 20.29
N LEU A 188 3.60 11.67 19.82
CA LEU A 188 3.95 11.69 18.41
C LEU A 188 4.05 10.28 17.82
N ASP A 189 4.70 9.37 18.53
CA ASP A 189 4.82 7.96 18.10
C ASP A 189 3.45 7.28 18.06
N TYR A 190 2.60 7.51 19.07
CA TYR A 190 1.26 6.97 19.07
C TYR A 190 0.44 7.43 17.86
N VAL A 191 0.48 8.73 17.53
CA VAL A 191 -0.25 9.27 16.37
C VAL A 191 0.33 8.71 15.06
N SER A 192 1.66 8.60 14.94
CA SER A 192 2.32 8.04 13.77
C SER A 192 1.91 6.59 13.53
N GLN A 193 2.03 5.75 14.56
CA GLN A 193 1.66 4.34 14.48
C GLN A 193 0.17 4.18 14.22
N SER A 194 -0.69 4.96 14.92
CA SER A 194 -2.13 4.94 14.71
C SER A 194 -2.49 5.26 13.26
N ALA A 195 -1.91 6.33 12.68
CA ALA A 195 -2.17 6.74 11.30
C ALA A 195 -1.85 5.64 10.27
N GLN A 196 -0.79 4.87 10.51
CA GLN A 196 -0.42 3.75 9.66
C GLN A 196 -1.38 2.55 9.81
N LEU A 197 -2.04 2.42 10.97
CA LEU A 197 -2.93 1.30 11.29
C LEU A 197 -4.41 1.58 11.03
N LEU A 198 -4.83 2.82 10.78
CA LEU A 198 -6.25 3.20 10.65
C LEU A 198 -7.00 2.30 9.68
N ASP A 199 -6.44 2.10 8.52
CA ASP A 199 -7.05 1.38 7.40
C ASP A 199 -6.57 -0.08 7.26
N ILE A 200 -5.94 -0.65 8.29
CA ILE A 200 -5.41 -2.01 8.22
C ILE A 200 -6.49 -3.05 7.87
N GLY A 201 -7.73 -2.80 8.26
CA GLY A 201 -8.87 -3.66 7.91
C GLY A 201 -9.17 -3.74 6.41
N MET A 202 -8.62 -2.81 5.61
CA MET A 202 -8.75 -2.81 4.15
C MET A 202 -7.97 -3.95 3.47
N ILE A 203 -6.98 -4.55 4.12
CA ILE A 203 -6.25 -5.72 3.59
C ILE A 203 -7.21 -6.87 3.20
N ARG A 204 -8.32 -7.01 3.91
CA ARG A 204 -9.34 -8.04 3.60
C ARG A 204 -10.10 -7.79 2.31
N LEU A 205 -10.13 -6.55 1.84
CA LEU A 205 -10.86 -6.19 0.63
C LEU A 205 -9.95 -6.34 -0.59
N ALA A 206 -10.53 -6.86 -1.68
CA ALA A 206 -9.82 -6.82 -2.95
C ALA A 206 -9.59 -5.37 -3.36
N SER A 207 -8.35 -4.99 -3.66
CA SER A 207 -7.96 -3.61 -4.00
C SER A 207 -8.75 -3.04 -5.19
N ILE A 208 -9.25 -3.92 -6.07
CA ILE A 208 -10.11 -3.54 -7.19
C ILE A 208 -11.40 -2.83 -6.74
N VAL A 209 -11.90 -3.11 -5.52
CA VAL A 209 -13.10 -2.45 -4.98
C VAL A 209 -12.87 -0.94 -4.85
N ASN A 210 -11.70 -0.54 -4.35
CA ASN A 210 -11.34 0.87 -4.20
C ASN A 210 -11.02 1.59 -5.52
N LYS A 211 -10.72 0.82 -6.58
CA LYS A 211 -10.31 1.33 -7.90
C LYS A 211 -11.46 1.41 -8.90
N GLN A 212 -12.71 1.17 -8.48
CA GLN A 212 -13.88 1.23 -9.37
C GLN A 212 -14.20 2.66 -9.78
N SER A 213 -14.39 2.89 -11.08
CA SER A 213 -14.91 4.17 -11.61
C SER A 213 -16.44 4.24 -11.58
N ARG A 214 -17.14 3.12 -11.40
CA ARG A 214 -18.60 3.03 -11.22
C ARG A 214 -19.01 3.25 -9.76
N GLN A 215 -20.28 3.48 -9.54
CA GLN A 215 -20.83 3.47 -8.19
C GLN A 215 -20.66 2.08 -7.56
N LEU A 216 -20.22 2.07 -6.31
CA LEU A 216 -20.09 0.85 -5.53
C LEU A 216 -21.46 0.26 -5.21
N THR A 217 -21.57 -1.06 -5.27
CA THR A 217 -22.74 -1.78 -4.76
C THR A 217 -22.87 -1.62 -3.25
N GLN A 218 -24.06 -1.89 -2.70
CA GLN A 218 -24.26 -1.80 -1.24
C GLN A 218 -23.34 -2.78 -0.47
N ARG A 219 -23.09 -3.95 -1.05
CA ARG A 219 -22.17 -4.95 -0.45
C ARG A 219 -20.73 -4.43 -0.39
N GLU A 220 -20.25 -3.83 -1.46
CA GLU A 220 -18.91 -3.22 -1.50
C GLU A 220 -18.80 -2.05 -0.50
N LYS A 221 -19.81 -1.18 -0.44
CA LYS A 221 -19.86 -0.09 0.55
C LYS A 221 -19.82 -0.63 1.98
N ASN A 222 -20.62 -1.65 2.27
CA ASN A 222 -20.64 -2.26 3.60
C ASN A 222 -19.28 -2.89 3.95
N GLY A 223 -18.59 -3.50 2.97
CA GLY A 223 -17.23 -3.99 3.13
C GLY A 223 -16.26 -2.88 3.54
N ILE A 224 -16.28 -1.75 2.81
CA ILE A 224 -15.46 -0.59 3.15
C ILE A 224 -15.81 -0.05 4.55
N LEU A 225 -17.10 0.17 4.85
CA LEU A 225 -17.53 0.69 6.14
C LEU A 225 -17.20 -0.22 7.34
N SER A 226 -16.89 -1.49 7.10
CA SER A 226 -16.51 -2.42 8.17
C SER A 226 -15.02 -2.36 8.55
N HIS A 227 -14.14 -1.70 7.76
CA HIS A 227 -12.68 -1.73 7.99
C HIS A 227 -12.26 -1.24 9.39
N PRO A 228 -12.89 -0.22 10.04
CA PRO A 228 -12.48 0.17 11.37
C PRO A 228 -12.75 -0.93 12.40
N CYS A 229 -13.91 -1.62 12.29
CA CYS A 229 -14.24 -2.73 13.17
C CYS A 229 -13.30 -3.93 12.98
N GLU A 230 -13.00 -4.27 11.71
CA GLU A 230 -12.11 -5.38 11.38
C GLU A 230 -10.67 -5.07 11.80
N GLY A 231 -10.19 -3.85 11.53
CA GLY A 231 -8.88 -3.37 11.96
C GLY A 231 -8.75 -3.33 13.48
N ALA A 232 -9.75 -2.81 14.19
CA ALA A 232 -9.74 -2.74 15.64
C ALA A 232 -9.72 -4.14 16.30
N LYS A 233 -10.49 -5.10 15.79
CA LYS A 233 -10.42 -6.50 16.25
C LYS A 233 -9.02 -7.10 16.02
N PHE A 234 -8.44 -6.81 14.86
CA PHE A 234 -7.13 -7.31 14.53
C PHE A 234 -6.05 -6.78 15.49
N VAL A 235 -5.97 -5.45 15.69
CA VAL A 235 -4.97 -4.86 16.59
C VAL A 235 -5.20 -5.22 18.06
N GLU A 236 -6.46 -5.47 18.47
CA GLU A 236 -6.79 -5.91 19.83
C GLU A 236 -6.24 -7.30 20.16
N GLU A 237 -6.19 -8.21 19.18
CA GLU A 237 -5.66 -9.56 19.33
C GLU A 237 -4.12 -9.61 19.36
N ILE A 238 -3.44 -8.54 18.90
CA ILE A 238 -1.97 -8.45 18.88
C ILE A 238 -1.51 -7.63 20.09
N PRO A 239 -0.81 -8.23 21.08
CA PRO A 239 -0.47 -7.54 22.33
C PRO A 239 0.26 -6.20 22.14
N ALA A 240 1.20 -6.13 21.20
CA ALA A 240 1.97 -4.93 20.90
C ALA A 240 1.12 -3.80 20.28
N LEU A 241 0.03 -4.11 19.60
CA LEU A 241 -0.81 -3.14 18.88
C LEU A 241 -2.09 -2.76 19.62
N ARG A 242 -2.45 -3.47 20.68
CA ARG A 242 -3.72 -3.31 21.40
C ARG A 242 -4.02 -1.86 21.82
N LYS A 243 -2.99 -1.08 22.17
CA LYS A 243 -3.13 0.32 22.57
C LYS A 243 -3.71 1.24 21.49
N TYR A 244 -3.60 0.85 20.19
CA TYR A 244 -4.10 1.63 19.05
C TYR A 244 -5.57 1.36 18.70
N ARG A 245 -6.22 0.40 19.38
CA ARG A 245 -7.58 -0.05 19.08
C ARG A 245 -8.57 1.11 18.95
N ASP A 246 -8.60 2.02 19.90
CA ASP A 246 -9.57 3.12 19.91
C ASP A 246 -9.32 4.12 18.76
N ALA A 247 -8.07 4.37 18.39
CA ALA A 247 -7.74 5.19 17.23
C ALA A 247 -8.23 4.54 15.93
N VAL A 248 -7.91 3.24 15.73
CA VAL A 248 -8.35 2.46 14.57
C VAL A 248 -9.87 2.39 14.49
N LEU A 249 -10.56 2.18 15.62
CA LEU A 249 -12.01 2.05 15.63
C LEU A 249 -12.72 3.38 15.42
N GLY A 250 -12.16 4.49 15.91
CA GLY A 250 -12.84 5.77 16.07
C GLY A 250 -12.57 6.82 15.01
N HIS A 251 -11.64 6.61 14.08
CA HIS A 251 -11.20 7.65 13.14
C HIS A 251 -12.29 8.17 12.18
N HIS A 252 -13.41 7.47 12.07
CA HIS A 252 -14.59 7.93 11.30
C HIS A 252 -15.76 8.38 12.17
N LYS A 253 -15.54 8.60 13.47
CA LYS A 253 -16.56 9.13 14.37
C LYS A 253 -16.49 10.65 14.42
N SER A 254 -17.66 11.31 14.46
CA SER A 254 -17.73 12.74 14.70
C SER A 254 -17.24 13.13 16.08
N TRP A 255 -16.78 14.36 16.24
CA TRP A 255 -16.32 14.92 17.52
C TRP A 255 -17.34 14.77 18.64
N ASP A 256 -18.65 14.96 18.37
CA ASP A 256 -19.71 14.81 19.35
C ASP A 256 -20.17 13.36 19.58
N GLY A 257 -19.57 12.40 18.88
CA GLY A 257 -19.85 10.96 18.99
C GLY A 257 -21.16 10.50 18.35
N LYS A 258 -21.99 11.41 17.78
CA LYS A 258 -23.35 11.07 17.36
C LYS A 258 -23.44 10.46 15.97
N ILE A 259 -22.56 10.86 15.06
CA ILE A 259 -22.54 10.35 13.67
C ILE A 259 -21.22 9.68 13.35
N GLY A 260 -21.18 9.05 12.17
CA GLY A 260 -20.02 8.25 11.75
C GLY A 260 -20.17 6.77 12.09
N TYR A 261 -19.11 6.02 11.85
CA TYR A 261 -19.10 4.56 12.07
C TYR A 261 -17.82 4.11 12.78
N PRO A 262 -17.91 2.99 13.53
CA PRO A 262 -19.08 2.21 13.81
C PRO A 262 -20.03 2.92 14.79
N ALA A 263 -21.34 2.61 14.70
CA ALA A 263 -22.36 3.33 15.47
C ALA A 263 -22.29 3.06 16.98
N ASP A 264 -21.81 1.90 17.38
CA ASP A 264 -21.72 1.40 18.74
C ASP A 264 -20.47 1.85 19.51
N PHE A 265 -19.54 2.55 18.86
CA PHE A 265 -18.36 3.11 19.51
C PHE A 265 -18.59 4.56 19.93
N ASP A 266 -18.35 4.85 21.20
CA ASP A 266 -18.42 6.20 21.79
C ASP A 266 -17.00 6.75 21.99
N ASN A 267 -16.46 7.47 20.97
CA ASN A 267 -15.14 8.07 21.01
C ASN A 267 -15.00 9.18 22.08
N THR A 268 -16.12 9.73 22.59
CA THR A 268 -16.09 10.79 23.61
C THR A 268 -15.60 10.29 24.97
N ARG A 269 -15.59 8.96 25.17
CA ARG A 269 -15.12 8.30 26.41
C ARG A 269 -13.68 7.80 26.31
N SER A 270 -13.08 7.86 25.12
CA SER A 270 -11.70 7.40 24.94
C SER A 270 -10.71 8.39 25.57
N ASN A 271 -9.69 7.85 26.25
CA ASN A 271 -8.59 8.64 26.79
C ASN A 271 -7.63 9.16 25.73
N VAL A 272 -7.85 8.80 24.45
CA VAL A 272 -7.13 9.31 23.28
C VAL A 272 -8.04 10.09 22.34
N ARG A 273 -9.20 10.55 22.83
CA ARG A 273 -10.22 11.24 22.04
C ARG A 273 -9.66 12.35 21.15
N PHE A 274 -8.79 13.20 21.71
CA PHE A 274 -8.24 14.32 20.97
C PHE A 274 -7.28 13.87 19.86
N LEU A 275 -6.54 12.78 20.08
CA LEU A 275 -5.69 12.16 19.06
C LEU A 275 -6.52 11.50 17.94
N ILE A 276 -7.66 10.86 18.29
CA ILE A 276 -8.62 10.34 17.31
C ILE A 276 -9.12 11.47 16.41
N GLU A 277 -9.40 12.64 16.97
CA GLU A 277 -9.86 13.79 16.19
C GLU A 277 -8.78 14.36 15.26
N ILE A 278 -7.52 14.42 15.69
CA ILE A 278 -6.40 14.79 14.82
C ILE A 278 -6.31 13.81 13.64
N LEU A 279 -6.45 12.53 13.90
CA LEU A 279 -6.44 11.49 12.87
C LEU A 279 -7.64 11.61 11.93
N HIS A 280 -8.85 11.85 12.46
CA HIS A 280 -10.08 12.07 11.69
C HIS A 280 -9.95 13.26 10.71
N ILE A 281 -9.49 14.41 11.21
CA ILE A 281 -9.27 15.60 10.37
C ILE A 281 -8.22 15.31 9.30
N SER A 282 -7.16 14.59 9.65
CA SER A 282 -6.08 14.25 8.73
C SER A 282 -6.52 13.30 7.63
N ASP A 283 -7.33 12.29 7.98
CA ASP A 283 -7.98 11.38 7.04
C ASP A 283 -8.90 12.13 6.08
N CYS A 284 -9.78 12.98 6.61
CA CYS A 284 -10.68 13.82 5.81
C CYS A 284 -9.91 14.74 4.85
N LEU A 285 -8.83 15.38 5.32
CA LEU A 285 -7.98 16.23 4.49
C LEU A 285 -7.35 15.46 3.34
N ASP A 286 -6.74 14.32 3.62
CA ASP A 286 -6.13 13.50 2.58
C ASP A 286 -7.18 12.98 1.61
N ALA A 287 -8.24 12.36 2.11
CA ALA A 287 -9.30 11.79 1.29
C ALA A 287 -10.00 12.83 0.38
N ALA A 288 -10.20 14.05 0.85
CA ALA A 288 -10.88 15.10 0.08
C ALA A 288 -9.97 15.75 -0.99
N THR A 289 -8.67 15.82 -0.74
CA THR A 289 -7.69 16.50 -1.60
C THR A 289 -6.89 15.56 -2.49
N ASP A 290 -7.13 14.24 -2.42
CA ASP A 290 -6.41 13.26 -3.21
C ASP A 290 -6.76 13.36 -4.71
N PHE A 291 -5.76 13.75 -5.50
CA PHE A 291 -5.82 13.83 -6.95
C PHE A 291 -5.06 12.72 -7.68
N VAL A 292 -4.43 11.81 -6.94
CA VAL A 292 -3.59 10.73 -7.49
C VAL A 292 -4.29 9.38 -7.37
N GLY A 293 -4.79 9.04 -6.18
CA GLY A 293 -5.30 7.70 -5.87
C GLY A 293 -6.78 7.50 -6.17
N ARG A 294 -7.58 8.56 -6.31
CA ARG A 294 -9.04 8.49 -6.43
C ARG A 294 -9.53 9.01 -7.78
N SER A 295 -9.59 8.13 -8.78
CA SER A 295 -10.01 8.47 -10.15
C SER A 295 -11.49 8.88 -10.31
N TYR A 296 -12.34 8.62 -9.32
CA TYR A 296 -13.81 8.85 -9.37
C TYR A 296 -14.25 10.16 -8.72
N LYS A 297 -13.34 10.91 -8.10
CA LYS A 297 -13.63 12.20 -7.47
C LYS A 297 -12.73 13.30 -8.01
N ASN A 298 -13.29 14.50 -8.18
CA ASN A 298 -12.47 15.69 -8.34
C ASN A 298 -11.90 16.08 -6.98
N ALA A 299 -10.59 16.16 -6.88
CA ALA A 299 -9.90 16.59 -5.68
C ALA A 299 -10.32 18.03 -5.32
N LYS A 300 -10.63 18.26 -4.04
CA LYS A 300 -10.94 19.57 -3.50
C LYS A 300 -9.66 20.34 -3.19
N LYS A 301 -9.73 21.65 -3.25
CA LYS A 301 -8.67 22.52 -2.72
C LYS A 301 -8.75 22.57 -1.20
N LEU A 302 -7.61 22.83 -0.53
CA LEU A 302 -7.54 22.96 0.93
C LEU A 302 -8.58 23.95 1.48
N GLU A 303 -8.77 25.07 0.78
CA GLU A 303 -9.72 26.12 1.17
C GLU A 303 -11.16 25.61 1.21
N GLN A 304 -11.57 24.78 0.25
CA GLN A 304 -12.90 24.17 0.21
C GLN A 304 -13.11 23.17 1.36
N VAL A 305 -12.07 22.41 1.70
CA VAL A 305 -12.13 21.47 2.82
C VAL A 305 -12.18 22.23 4.15
N ALA A 306 -11.42 23.32 4.29
CA ALA A 306 -11.47 24.19 5.47
C ALA A 306 -12.88 24.79 5.69
N GLU A 307 -13.58 25.20 4.62
CA GLU A 307 -14.98 25.64 4.71
C GLU A 307 -15.91 24.54 5.23
N GLU A 308 -15.72 23.28 4.76
CA GLU A 308 -16.49 22.13 5.24
C GLU A 308 -16.21 21.85 6.73
N PHE A 309 -14.98 22.01 7.17
CA PHE A 309 -14.62 21.89 8.59
C PHE A 309 -15.29 22.99 9.43
N SER A 310 -15.33 24.22 8.93
CA SER A 310 -16.03 25.34 9.60
C SER A 310 -17.52 25.06 9.76
N TRP A 311 -18.17 24.46 8.76
CA TRP A 311 -19.59 24.08 8.84
C TRP A 311 -19.87 22.96 9.84
N GLY A 312 -18.91 22.04 9.99
CA GLY A 312 -19.02 20.90 10.94
C GLY A 312 -18.48 21.20 12.34
N LYS A 313 -17.97 22.41 12.59
CA LYS A 313 -17.33 22.82 13.82
C LYS A 313 -18.23 22.61 15.04
N GLY A 314 -17.72 21.92 16.05
CA GLY A 314 -18.43 21.62 17.31
C GLY A 314 -19.36 20.42 17.27
N SER A 315 -19.62 19.86 16.08
CA SER A 315 -20.40 18.62 15.91
C SER A 315 -19.56 17.51 15.28
N VAL A 316 -19.16 17.69 14.04
CA VAL A 316 -18.34 16.71 13.30
C VAL A 316 -16.88 16.83 13.70
N TYR A 317 -16.37 18.05 13.82
CA TYR A 317 -14.98 18.39 14.05
C TYR A 317 -14.77 19.17 15.34
N CYS A 318 -13.62 18.95 15.99
CA CYS A 318 -13.21 19.66 17.19
C CYS A 318 -13.08 21.16 16.91
N PRO A 319 -13.77 22.04 17.69
CA PRO A 319 -13.72 23.48 17.47
C PRO A 319 -12.32 24.06 17.48
N GLU A 320 -11.51 23.65 18.45
CA GLU A 320 -10.17 24.18 18.68
C GLU A 320 -9.20 23.78 17.55
N LEU A 321 -9.35 22.58 16.98
CA LEU A 321 -8.57 22.15 15.82
C LEU A 321 -8.99 22.89 14.55
N VAL A 322 -10.30 23.10 14.35
CA VAL A 322 -10.79 23.88 13.22
C VAL A 322 -10.29 25.34 13.29
N GLU A 323 -10.35 25.97 14.47
CA GLU A 323 -9.79 27.32 14.70
C GLU A 323 -8.30 27.37 14.37
N LEU A 324 -7.53 26.39 14.83
CA LEU A 324 -6.10 26.29 14.53
C LEU A 324 -5.84 26.20 13.01
N LEU A 325 -6.63 25.41 12.29
CA LEU A 325 -6.52 25.29 10.82
C LEU A 325 -6.91 26.57 10.08
N GLU A 326 -7.87 27.34 10.60
CA GLU A 326 -8.32 28.61 10.04
C GLU A 326 -7.33 29.76 10.27
N GLU A 327 -6.71 29.81 11.45
CA GLU A 327 -5.92 30.95 11.90
C GLU A 327 -4.41 30.82 11.64
N ASP A 328 -3.88 29.60 11.69
CA ASP A 328 -2.45 29.35 11.59
C ASP A 328 -1.97 29.33 10.13
N LYS A 329 -1.39 30.44 9.68
CA LYS A 329 -0.90 30.61 8.31
C LYS A 329 0.32 29.72 7.99
N GLU A 330 1.15 29.43 8.98
CA GLU A 330 2.29 28.52 8.81
C GLU A 330 1.79 27.08 8.60
N LEU A 331 0.86 26.61 9.44
CA LEU A 331 0.23 25.33 9.27
C LEU A 331 -0.48 25.19 7.91
N GLN A 332 -1.23 26.22 7.49
CA GLN A 332 -1.87 26.23 6.18
C GLN A 332 -0.87 26.12 5.02
N ALA A 333 0.28 26.80 5.12
CA ALA A 333 1.32 26.72 4.09
C ALA A 333 1.93 25.31 4.03
N ASP A 334 2.21 24.71 5.18
CA ASP A 334 2.74 23.37 5.27
C ASP A 334 1.75 22.32 4.74
N LEU A 335 0.47 22.45 5.10
CA LEU A 335 -0.56 21.55 4.58
C LEU A 335 -0.72 21.68 3.06
N ARG A 336 -0.68 22.91 2.49
CA ARG A 336 -0.67 23.09 1.02
C ARG A 336 0.51 22.38 0.37
N TYR A 337 1.69 22.44 0.98
CA TYR A 337 2.86 21.71 0.48
C TYR A 337 2.64 20.20 0.57
N LEU A 338 2.22 19.68 1.72
CA LEU A 338 2.01 18.24 1.94
C LEU A 338 0.96 17.67 0.98
N LEU A 339 -0.18 18.37 0.82
CA LEU A 339 -1.28 17.94 -0.03
C LEU A 339 -0.99 18.11 -1.53
N GLY A 340 0.01 18.89 -1.90
CA GLY A 340 0.48 19.10 -3.27
C GLY A 340 1.76 18.33 -3.59
N ALA A 341 2.88 19.04 -3.60
CA ALA A 341 4.19 18.46 -3.94
C ALA A 341 4.63 17.36 -2.97
N GLY A 342 4.32 17.50 -1.69
CA GLY A 342 4.58 16.48 -0.67
C GLY A 342 3.89 15.16 -0.97
N ARG A 343 2.62 15.19 -1.40
CA ARG A 343 1.86 14.00 -1.83
C ARG A 343 2.58 13.27 -2.97
N ILE A 344 3.00 13.99 -4.00
CA ILE A 344 3.74 13.41 -5.12
C ILE A 344 5.00 12.70 -4.63
N ARG A 345 5.77 13.35 -3.73
CA ARG A 345 6.95 12.75 -3.13
C ARG A 345 6.63 11.47 -2.35
N THR A 346 5.54 11.47 -1.57
CA THR A 346 5.05 10.29 -0.84
C THR A 346 4.66 9.18 -1.79
N CYS A 347 3.93 9.50 -2.88
CA CYS A 347 3.58 8.54 -3.93
C CYS A 347 4.82 7.87 -4.52
N TYR A 348 5.85 8.63 -4.88
CA TYR A 348 7.09 8.06 -5.40
C TYR A 348 7.82 7.18 -4.38
N SER A 349 7.81 7.55 -3.09
CA SER A 349 8.41 6.73 -2.03
C SER A 349 7.68 5.39 -1.86
N ILE A 350 6.35 5.40 -1.84
CA ILE A 350 5.54 4.17 -1.75
C ILE A 350 5.66 3.35 -3.02
N TYR A 351 5.66 4.00 -4.19
CA TYR A 351 5.87 3.34 -5.48
C TYR A 351 7.22 2.62 -5.53
N GLY A 352 8.31 3.27 -5.08
CA GLY A 352 9.62 2.64 -5.00
C GLY A 352 9.59 1.36 -4.15
N LYS A 353 8.96 1.42 -2.97
CA LYS A 353 8.77 0.23 -2.13
C LYS A 353 7.96 -0.87 -2.82
N ALA A 354 6.92 -0.51 -3.58
CA ALA A 354 6.10 -1.46 -4.32
C ALA A 354 6.87 -2.09 -5.49
N VAL A 355 7.73 -1.32 -6.15
CA VAL A 355 8.59 -1.81 -7.26
C VAL A 355 9.60 -2.83 -6.75
N ASP A 356 10.27 -2.55 -5.64
CA ASP A 356 11.19 -3.51 -5.00
C ASP A 356 10.49 -4.83 -4.65
N GLN A 357 9.20 -4.75 -4.33
CA GLN A 357 8.38 -5.92 -4.04
C GLN A 357 7.95 -6.72 -5.28
N ASN A 358 7.85 -6.07 -6.43
CA ASN A 358 7.44 -6.70 -7.69
C ASN A 358 8.62 -7.21 -8.54
N GLU A 359 9.85 -7.19 -8.04
CA GLU A 359 11.06 -7.55 -8.78
C GLU A 359 10.97 -8.97 -9.40
N ILE A 360 10.35 -9.90 -8.68
CA ILE A 360 10.14 -11.27 -9.18
C ILE A 360 9.07 -11.30 -10.27
N GLU A 361 7.96 -10.56 -10.12
CA GLU A 361 6.93 -10.47 -11.18
C GLU A 361 7.49 -9.82 -12.44
N GLU A 362 8.35 -8.81 -12.28
CA GLU A 362 9.02 -8.19 -13.42
C GLU A 362 9.98 -9.15 -14.09
N SER A 363 10.74 -9.93 -13.34
CA SER A 363 11.62 -10.96 -13.89
C SER A 363 10.82 -12.01 -14.69
N ARG A 364 9.67 -12.44 -14.19
CA ARG A 364 8.73 -13.32 -14.94
C ARG A 364 8.22 -12.64 -16.19
N LEU A 365 7.73 -11.41 -16.08
CA LEU A 365 7.24 -10.65 -17.23
C LEU A 365 8.32 -10.51 -18.30
N PHE A 366 9.56 -10.23 -17.93
CA PHE A 366 10.68 -10.16 -18.88
C PHE A 366 10.99 -11.52 -19.48
N THR A 367 10.96 -12.60 -18.72
CA THR A 367 11.13 -13.97 -19.21
C THR A 367 10.01 -14.34 -20.19
N ASP A 368 8.77 -14.00 -19.89
CA ASP A 368 7.63 -14.22 -20.77
C ASP A 368 7.72 -13.41 -22.07
N ILE A 369 8.18 -12.14 -21.98
CA ILE A 369 8.44 -11.30 -23.16
C ILE A 369 9.57 -11.90 -24.00
N GLU A 370 10.66 -12.35 -23.38
CA GLU A 370 11.79 -13.01 -24.07
C GLU A 370 11.34 -14.31 -24.77
N ASN A 371 10.55 -15.13 -24.09
CA ASN A 371 10.01 -16.37 -24.64
C ASN A 371 9.04 -16.08 -25.81
N TRP A 372 8.18 -15.08 -25.64
CA TRP A 372 7.25 -14.64 -26.70
C TRP A 372 8.02 -14.09 -27.90
N GLU A 373 9.05 -13.26 -27.71
CA GLU A 373 9.89 -12.76 -28.78
C GLU A 373 10.68 -13.86 -29.47
N ALA A 374 11.24 -14.81 -28.71
CA ALA A 374 11.94 -15.97 -29.28
C ALA A 374 11.00 -16.84 -30.14
N SER A 375 9.75 -16.97 -29.72
CA SER A 375 8.71 -17.68 -30.47
C SER A 375 8.29 -16.90 -31.72
N SER A 376 8.18 -15.58 -31.62
CA SER A 376 7.79 -14.69 -32.72
C SER A 376 8.92 -14.52 -33.74
N ARG A 377 10.20 -14.53 -33.33
CA ARG A 377 11.38 -14.50 -34.23
C ARG A 377 11.48 -15.76 -35.09
N LYS A 378 10.98 -16.90 -34.62
CA LYS A 378 10.87 -18.11 -35.46
C LYS A 378 9.82 -17.98 -36.56
N GLN A 379 8.96 -16.96 -36.52
CA GLN A 379 7.91 -16.71 -37.53
C GLN A 379 8.20 -15.51 -38.46
N SER A 380 9.18 -14.64 -38.14
CA SER A 380 9.53 -13.49 -38.99
C SER A 380 11.03 -13.22 -38.93
N ASP A 381 11.75 -13.63 -39.97
CA ASP A 381 13.06 -13.04 -40.29
C ASP A 381 12.81 -11.60 -40.71
N GLU A 382 13.44 -10.63 -40.03
CA GLU A 382 13.48 -9.18 -40.22
C GLU A 382 12.63 -8.36 -39.26
N GLU A 383 13.30 -7.72 -38.33
CA GLU A 383 13.27 -6.30 -37.97
C GLU A 383 13.83 -6.05 -36.57
N GLY A 384 14.81 -5.14 -36.52
CA GLY A 384 15.61 -4.78 -35.37
C GLY A 384 14.90 -4.01 -34.26
N ASP A 385 15.66 -3.70 -33.25
CA ASP A 385 15.37 -2.95 -32.03
C ASP A 385 14.07 -3.31 -31.30
N THR A 386 14.18 -4.32 -30.47
CA THR A 386 13.09 -4.78 -29.60
C THR A 386 13.01 -3.91 -28.33
N ILE A 387 11.86 -3.98 -27.64
CA ILE A 387 11.68 -3.35 -26.33
C ILE A 387 12.78 -3.80 -25.34
N LEU A 388 13.28 -5.04 -25.49
CA LEU A 388 14.37 -5.59 -24.70
C LEU A 388 15.70 -4.86 -24.96
N ASP A 389 16.03 -4.53 -26.19
CA ASP A 389 17.24 -3.77 -26.53
C ASP A 389 17.22 -2.37 -25.91
N PHE A 390 16.03 -1.74 -25.86
CA PHE A 390 15.86 -0.49 -25.15
C PHE A 390 16.00 -0.66 -23.64
N LEU A 391 15.35 -1.65 -23.06
CA LEU A 391 15.42 -1.93 -21.63
C LEU A 391 16.83 -2.34 -21.18
N HIS A 392 17.60 -3.02 -22.04
CA HIS A 392 19.01 -3.33 -21.80
C HIS A 392 19.93 -2.09 -21.87
N LYS A 393 19.60 -1.11 -22.70
CA LYS A 393 20.33 0.15 -22.83
C LYS A 393 19.95 1.18 -21.77
N SER A 394 18.77 1.07 -21.18
CA SER A 394 18.27 1.97 -20.14
C SER A 394 18.68 1.48 -18.75
N GLY A 395 19.00 2.40 -17.85
CA GLY A 395 19.28 2.07 -16.47
C GLY A 395 18.08 1.43 -15.75
N ASN A 396 18.32 0.79 -14.58
CA ASN A 396 17.29 0.07 -13.83
C ASN A 396 16.00 0.88 -13.55
N GLU A 397 16.14 2.18 -13.25
CA GLU A 397 14.98 3.06 -13.00
C GLU A 397 14.07 3.23 -14.22
N SER A 398 14.67 3.37 -15.41
CA SER A 398 13.90 3.51 -16.67
C SER A 398 13.19 2.20 -17.03
N ARG A 399 13.81 1.04 -16.73
CA ARG A 399 13.18 -0.28 -16.93
C ARG A 399 11.93 -0.44 -16.07
N GLN A 400 12.03 -0.10 -14.79
CA GLN A 400 10.94 -0.21 -13.82
C GLN A 400 9.75 0.68 -14.22
N LEU A 401 10.03 1.93 -14.63
CA LEU A 401 9.00 2.86 -15.07
C LEU A 401 8.27 2.35 -16.32
N LEU A 402 9.00 1.84 -17.29
CA LEU A 402 8.43 1.34 -18.55
C LEU A 402 7.64 0.06 -18.36
N GLY A 403 8.10 -0.86 -17.50
CA GLY A 403 7.35 -2.07 -17.16
C GLY A 403 6.00 -1.76 -16.49
N ALA A 404 5.99 -0.75 -15.60
CA ALA A 404 4.75 -0.28 -14.97
C ALA A 404 3.78 0.39 -15.96
N LEU A 405 4.30 1.18 -16.90
CA LEU A 405 3.51 1.85 -17.94
C LEU A 405 2.98 0.86 -18.98
N ALA A 406 3.76 -0.16 -19.34
CA ALA A 406 3.38 -1.15 -20.35
C ALA A 406 2.12 -1.96 -19.95
N ARG A 407 1.91 -2.21 -18.65
CA ARG A 407 0.75 -2.97 -18.17
C ARG A 407 -0.61 -2.32 -18.44
N ASN A 408 -0.65 -0.98 -18.50
CA ASN A 408 -1.88 -0.20 -18.63
C ASN A 408 -1.93 0.65 -19.91
N SER A 409 -0.95 0.52 -20.80
CA SER A 409 -0.83 1.36 -21.98
C SER A 409 -1.04 0.54 -23.26
N LEU A 410 -1.80 1.10 -24.20
CA LEU A 410 -1.94 0.55 -25.54
C LEU A 410 -0.67 0.74 -26.37
N ILE A 411 0.05 1.81 -26.08
CA ILE A 411 1.29 2.17 -26.77
C ILE A 411 2.16 3.00 -25.83
N ILE A 412 3.48 2.82 -25.89
CA ILE A 412 4.45 3.68 -25.22
C ILE A 412 5.36 4.27 -26.28
N LEU A 413 5.45 5.59 -26.26
CA LEU A 413 6.32 6.36 -27.15
C LEU A 413 7.40 7.06 -26.32
N TYR A 414 8.63 6.99 -26.81
CA TYR A 414 9.65 7.95 -26.40
C TYR A 414 9.63 9.12 -27.38
N VAL A 415 9.56 10.32 -26.86
CA VAL A 415 9.57 11.53 -27.68
C VAL A 415 10.75 12.37 -27.27
N ASP A 416 11.64 12.64 -28.21
CA ASP A 416 12.69 13.64 -28.03
C ASP A 416 12.04 15.04 -28.12
N MET A 417 12.03 15.75 -27.02
CA MET A 417 11.40 17.05 -26.91
C MET A 417 12.12 18.16 -27.70
N MET A 418 13.37 17.94 -28.07
CA MET A 418 14.19 18.91 -28.85
C MET A 418 14.03 18.72 -30.34
N SER A 419 14.05 17.49 -30.82
CA SER A 419 13.87 17.16 -32.24
C SER A 419 12.42 16.98 -32.66
N GLY A 420 11.55 16.63 -31.70
CA GLY A 420 10.18 16.25 -31.98
C GLY A 420 10.05 14.85 -32.59
N GLU A 421 11.14 14.11 -32.66
CA GLU A 421 11.12 12.71 -33.12
C GLU A 421 10.59 11.80 -32.04
N TYR A 422 9.89 10.75 -32.44
CA TYR A 422 9.44 9.70 -31.52
C TYR A 422 9.88 8.32 -31.96
N LYS A 423 10.04 7.44 -30.94
CA LYS A 423 10.25 6.01 -31.13
C LYS A 423 9.15 5.23 -30.40
N VAL A 424 8.68 4.15 -31.03
CA VAL A 424 7.65 3.29 -30.43
C VAL A 424 8.33 2.20 -29.63
N TYR A 425 8.19 2.25 -28.31
CA TYR A 425 8.79 1.26 -27.40
C TYR A 425 7.89 0.11 -27.04
N TYR A 426 6.57 0.33 -27.01
CA TYR A 426 5.61 -0.70 -26.67
C TYR A 426 4.38 -0.59 -27.55
N ARG A 427 3.95 -1.73 -28.04
CA ARG A 427 2.72 -1.91 -28.83
C ARG A 427 1.86 -2.92 -28.09
N GLY A 428 0.83 -2.46 -27.40
CA GLY A 428 -0.16 -3.33 -26.75
C GLY A 428 -0.94 -4.17 -27.76
N ASN A 429 -2.02 -4.80 -27.30
CA ASN A 429 -2.81 -5.72 -28.08
C ASN A 429 -3.17 -5.14 -29.47
N GLN A 430 -2.55 -5.65 -30.52
CA GLN A 430 -2.61 -5.16 -31.91
C GLN A 430 -4.00 -5.15 -32.54
N ARG A 431 -5.01 -5.75 -31.88
CA ARG A 431 -6.39 -5.81 -32.42
C ARG A 431 -7.11 -4.45 -32.44
N LEU A 432 -6.55 -3.43 -31.78
CA LEU A 432 -7.13 -2.09 -31.72
C LEU A 432 -6.44 -1.08 -32.66
N LEU A 433 -5.33 -1.44 -33.29
CA LEU A 433 -4.60 -0.58 -34.20
C LEU A 433 -4.42 -1.34 -35.53
N ASP A 434 -5.23 -1.02 -36.52
CA ASP A 434 -5.22 -1.67 -37.85
C ASP A 434 -3.91 -1.46 -38.66
N LYS A 435 -2.96 -0.66 -38.15
CA LYS A 435 -1.72 -0.34 -38.85
C LYS A 435 -0.52 -0.39 -37.91
N LYS A 436 0.61 -0.91 -38.44
CA LYS A 436 1.93 -0.82 -37.79
C LYS A 436 2.34 0.66 -37.68
N ILE A 437 2.63 1.13 -36.47
CA ILE A 437 3.07 2.51 -36.23
C ILE A 437 4.60 2.53 -36.33
N PRO A 438 5.19 3.22 -37.33
CA PRO A 438 6.62 3.39 -37.45
C PRO A 438 7.14 4.46 -36.47
N ASP A 439 8.46 4.53 -36.30
CA ASP A 439 9.13 5.69 -35.70
C ASP A 439 8.97 6.90 -36.62
N GLY A 440 8.97 8.12 -36.07
CA GLY A 440 8.79 9.31 -36.88
C GLY A 440 8.68 10.60 -36.05
N TYR A 441 8.02 11.62 -36.63
CA TYR A 441 7.76 12.86 -35.91
C TYR A 441 6.46 12.80 -35.11
N TYR A 442 6.51 13.24 -33.88
CA TYR A 442 5.37 13.17 -32.94
C TYR A 442 4.12 13.89 -33.46
N GLY A 443 4.29 15.01 -34.19
CA GLY A 443 3.18 15.71 -34.83
C GLY A 443 2.45 14.90 -35.89
N ASP A 444 3.14 14.00 -36.58
CA ASP A 444 2.56 13.12 -37.60
C ASP A 444 1.87 11.93 -36.92
N PHE A 445 2.46 11.36 -35.86
CA PHE A 445 1.80 10.39 -35.01
C PHE A 445 0.42 10.88 -34.50
N LEU A 446 0.35 12.12 -34.03
CA LEU A 446 -0.91 12.71 -33.56
C LEU A 446 -1.97 12.77 -34.65
N LYS A 447 -1.58 13.10 -35.88
CA LYS A 447 -2.49 13.24 -37.02
C LYS A 447 -2.89 11.92 -37.64
N GLU A 448 -1.95 11.02 -37.81
CA GLU A 448 -2.14 9.81 -38.63
C GLU A 448 -2.67 8.64 -37.80
N TYR A 449 -2.32 8.58 -36.53
CA TYR A 449 -2.64 7.44 -35.66
C TYR A 449 -3.58 7.79 -34.50
N LEU A 450 -3.44 8.95 -33.89
CA LEU A 450 -4.27 9.27 -32.73
C LEU A 450 -5.58 9.96 -33.15
N ALA A 451 -5.52 10.94 -34.03
CA ALA A 451 -6.73 11.69 -34.46
C ALA A 451 -7.81 10.80 -35.09
N PRO A 452 -7.51 9.81 -35.96
CA PRO A 452 -8.52 8.94 -36.52
C PRO A 452 -9.21 8.02 -35.52
N ASN A 453 -8.59 7.80 -34.37
CA ASN A 453 -9.10 6.92 -33.29
C ASN A 453 -9.75 7.70 -32.15
N CYS A 454 -9.85 9.03 -32.23
CA CYS A 454 -10.59 9.85 -31.28
C CYS A 454 -11.97 10.21 -31.82
N GLU A 455 -12.97 10.29 -30.95
CA GLU A 455 -14.27 10.82 -31.34
C GLU A 455 -14.13 12.29 -31.82
N PRO A 456 -14.85 12.71 -32.86
CA PRO A 456 -14.67 14.03 -33.48
C PRO A 456 -14.78 15.22 -32.50
N GLY A 457 -15.61 15.09 -31.46
CA GLY A 457 -15.80 16.13 -30.45
C GLY A 457 -14.71 16.19 -29.37
N ASP A 458 -13.94 15.12 -29.20
CA ASP A 458 -12.92 15.00 -28.16
C ASP A 458 -11.50 15.26 -28.69
N TRP A 459 -11.28 15.09 -30.01
CA TRP A 459 -9.99 15.30 -30.62
C TRP A 459 -9.41 16.71 -30.36
N GLU A 460 -10.20 17.76 -30.51
CA GLU A 460 -9.73 19.13 -30.26
C GLU A 460 -9.29 19.35 -28.80
N LYS A 461 -9.99 18.76 -27.85
CA LYS A 461 -9.65 18.83 -26.42
C LYS A 461 -8.39 18.05 -26.10
N VAL A 462 -8.24 16.85 -26.69
CA VAL A 462 -7.07 15.97 -26.49
C VAL A 462 -5.85 16.61 -27.15
N ARG A 463 -5.97 17.05 -28.40
CA ARG A 463 -4.90 17.69 -29.18
C ARG A 463 -4.23 18.86 -28.47
N LEU A 464 -5.03 19.71 -27.80
CA LEU A 464 -4.50 20.84 -27.04
C LEU A 464 -3.63 20.42 -25.86
N LYS A 465 -3.99 19.34 -25.19
CA LYS A 465 -3.30 18.85 -23.98
C LYS A 465 -2.01 18.06 -24.26
N ILE A 466 -1.88 17.47 -25.45
CA ILE A 466 -0.76 16.59 -25.80
C ILE A 466 0.23 17.19 -26.81
N ARG A 467 0.12 18.48 -27.12
CA ARG A 467 1.12 19.18 -27.92
C ARG A 467 2.42 19.31 -27.13
N LEU A 468 3.55 19.11 -27.80
CA LEU A 468 4.88 19.28 -27.18
C LEU A 468 5.05 20.66 -26.54
N SER A 469 4.51 21.71 -27.16
CA SER A 469 4.53 23.08 -26.62
C SER A 469 3.77 23.23 -25.30
N GLU A 470 2.74 22.42 -25.06
CA GLU A 470 1.96 22.42 -23.82
C GLU A 470 2.58 21.47 -22.77
N LEU A 471 3.21 20.39 -23.19
CA LEU A 471 3.88 19.45 -22.30
C LEU A 471 5.21 20.00 -21.76
N PHE A 472 5.96 20.76 -22.57
CA PHE A 472 7.25 21.29 -22.21
C PHE A 472 7.26 22.18 -20.95
N PRO A 473 6.35 23.13 -20.77
CA PRO A 473 6.30 23.95 -19.55
C PRO A 473 6.01 23.14 -18.27
N HIS A 474 5.25 22.06 -18.39
CA HIS A 474 4.94 21.19 -17.24
C HIS A 474 6.12 20.30 -16.85
N ILE A 475 6.97 19.94 -17.80
CA ILE A 475 8.19 19.13 -17.57
C ILE A 475 9.33 20.02 -17.08
N SER A 476 9.52 21.21 -17.67
CA SER A 476 10.60 22.14 -17.30
C SER A 476 10.36 22.90 -16.00
N GLY A 477 9.10 23.07 -15.57
CA GLY A 477 8.75 23.70 -14.30
C GLY A 477 9.03 22.88 -13.05
N ALA A 478 9.40 21.60 -13.21
CA ALA A 478 9.75 20.67 -12.11
C ALA A 478 11.28 20.59 -11.87
N GLY A 479 12.03 21.71 -12.03
CA GLY A 479 13.45 21.80 -11.67
C GLY A 479 14.35 21.05 -12.66
N GLY A 480 14.79 21.75 -13.68
CA GLY A 480 15.67 21.19 -14.71
C GLY A 480 16.90 20.50 -14.20
N GLN A 481 16.89 19.20 -14.33
CA GLN A 481 18.00 18.36 -14.73
C GLN A 481 17.39 17.15 -15.44
N LEU A 482 17.55 17.11 -16.74
CA LEU A 482 17.42 15.92 -17.56
C LEU A 482 18.50 14.91 -17.21
#